data_53527290f4e1f79c48669a05e6461c94
#
_entry.id   53527290f4e1f79c48669a05e6461c94
#
_cell.length_a   1.000
_cell.length_b   1.000
_cell.length_c   1.000
_cell.angle_alpha   90.00
_cell.angle_beta   90.00
_cell.angle_gamma   90.00
#
_symmetry.space_group_name_H-M   'P 1'
#
loop_
_entity.id
_entity.type
_entity.pdbx_description
1 polymer ?
#
loop_
_entity_poly.entity_id
_entity_poly.type
_entity_poly.pdbx_seq_one_letter_code
_entity_poly.pdbx_strand_id
1 'polypeptide(L)'
;MKVLHLDTNHTLIIEQLTDLGFQNDEDYTSSKKVIEAKIHQYDGVIIRSRFTIDKQFIDAAKNLKFIGRVGAGLENIDCVYAENKGIYLASAPEGNRNAVGEHSLGMLLSLFNKLNKADKEVREGKWQREANRGIELDGKTVGIIGYGNMGKAFAKKLSGFNVDVLCYDIKEHVGDKNAKQVLLKEFQEKVDVVSLHTPQTPLTQNMIDASFIKAFKKPFWFINTARGKSVVTDDLVSALKSGKILGAGLDVLEYEKASFENLFNRSDEEMPLAFKYLIKAENVILTPHVAGWTIESKEKLAQTIVDKIKEKFC
;
A
#
# COMPACT_ATOMS: atom_id res chain seq x y z
N MET A 1 -10.47 -2.02 -30.73
CA MET A 1 -10.13 -0.83 -29.94
C MET A 1 -8.63 -0.65 -29.92
N LYS A 2 -8.15 0.60 -29.88
CA LYS A 2 -6.74 0.93 -29.84
C LYS A 2 -6.30 1.34 -28.43
N VAL A 3 -5.25 0.72 -27.89
CA VAL A 3 -4.80 0.88 -26.50
C VAL A 3 -3.37 1.39 -26.46
N LEU A 4 -3.09 2.40 -25.63
CA LEU A 4 -1.76 2.94 -25.39
C LEU A 4 -1.23 2.50 -24.04
N HIS A 5 -0.09 1.80 -24.05
CA HIS A 5 0.64 1.39 -22.85
C HIS A 5 1.68 2.46 -22.47
N LEU A 6 1.54 3.04 -21.26
CA LEU A 6 2.37 4.14 -20.78
C LEU A 6 3.45 3.72 -19.79
N ASP A 7 3.36 2.53 -19.23
CA ASP A 7 4.35 1.94 -18.31
C ASP A 7 4.66 0.50 -18.73
N THR A 8 5.88 0.05 -18.49
CA THR A 8 6.25 -1.35 -18.67
C THR A 8 5.57 -2.22 -17.62
N ASN A 9 4.80 -3.19 -18.05
CA ASN A 9 4.06 -4.14 -17.24
C ASN A 9 4.48 -5.60 -17.56
N HIS A 10 3.77 -6.60 -17.06
CA HIS A 10 3.95 -7.97 -17.48
C HIS A 10 3.46 -8.13 -18.94
N THR A 11 4.20 -8.88 -19.78
CA THR A 11 3.92 -9.01 -21.23
C THR A 11 2.56 -9.56 -21.53
N LEU A 12 2.03 -10.43 -20.65
CA LEU A 12 0.70 -11.04 -20.82
C LEU A 12 -0.42 -10.01 -21.09
N ILE A 13 -0.29 -8.75 -20.61
CA ILE A 13 -1.35 -7.76 -20.81
C ILE A 13 -1.47 -7.37 -22.29
N ILE A 14 -0.32 -7.22 -22.97
CA ILE A 14 -0.30 -6.93 -24.42
C ILE A 14 -0.70 -8.16 -25.20
N GLU A 15 -0.17 -9.34 -24.86
CA GLU A 15 -0.47 -10.62 -25.51
C GLU A 15 -1.97 -10.91 -25.47
N GLN A 16 -2.58 -10.92 -24.29
CA GLN A 16 -3.99 -11.23 -24.13
C GLN A 16 -4.93 -10.16 -24.71
N LEU A 17 -4.59 -8.86 -24.60
CA LEU A 17 -5.39 -7.82 -25.24
C LEU A 17 -5.30 -7.92 -26.76
N THR A 18 -4.16 -8.33 -27.33
CA THR A 18 -4.02 -8.60 -28.78
C THR A 18 -4.91 -9.78 -29.20
N ASP A 19 -4.91 -10.88 -28.44
CA ASP A 19 -5.77 -12.04 -28.68
C ASP A 19 -7.26 -11.70 -28.62
N LEU A 20 -7.63 -10.70 -27.81
CA LEU A 20 -8.99 -10.15 -27.75
C LEU A 20 -9.31 -9.14 -28.87
N GLY A 21 -8.39 -8.94 -29.82
CA GLY A 21 -8.58 -8.06 -30.98
C GLY A 21 -8.30 -6.58 -30.73
N PHE A 22 -7.60 -6.24 -29.65
CA PHE A 22 -7.15 -4.87 -29.40
C PHE A 22 -5.85 -4.59 -30.16
N GLN A 23 -5.72 -3.41 -30.74
CA GLN A 23 -4.45 -2.91 -31.25
C GLN A 23 -3.68 -2.24 -30.10
N ASN A 24 -2.47 -2.72 -29.80
CA ASN A 24 -1.65 -2.24 -28.68
C ASN A 24 -0.46 -1.42 -29.20
N ASP A 25 -0.31 -0.19 -28.74
CA ASP A 25 0.84 0.67 -28.97
C ASP A 25 1.56 0.91 -27.62
N GLU A 26 2.87 1.02 -27.66
CA GLU A 26 3.71 1.22 -26.48
C GLU A 26 4.41 2.58 -26.56
N ASP A 27 4.37 3.37 -25.50
CA ASP A 27 5.15 4.60 -25.36
C ASP A 27 5.57 4.82 -23.89
N TYR A 28 6.75 4.36 -23.57
CA TYR A 28 7.28 4.36 -22.20
C TYR A 28 8.16 5.57 -21.88
N THR A 29 8.47 6.42 -22.85
CA THR A 29 9.49 7.46 -22.71
C THR A 29 9.02 8.89 -22.96
N SER A 30 7.99 9.08 -23.79
CA SER A 30 7.48 10.42 -24.13
C SER A 30 6.94 11.16 -22.91
N SER A 31 7.12 12.48 -22.86
CA SER A 31 6.56 13.31 -21.81
C SER A 31 5.03 13.32 -21.83
N LYS A 32 4.40 13.65 -20.70
CA LYS A 32 2.94 13.77 -20.58
C LYS A 32 2.36 14.65 -21.70
N LYS A 33 2.99 15.80 -21.99
CA LYS A 33 2.56 16.73 -23.04
C LYS A 33 2.55 16.10 -24.44
N VAL A 34 3.54 15.26 -24.75
CA VAL A 34 3.60 14.51 -26.03
C VAL A 34 2.50 13.46 -26.10
N ILE A 35 2.22 12.77 -24.99
CA ILE A 35 1.13 11.81 -24.93
C ILE A 35 -0.23 12.53 -25.09
N GLU A 36 -0.46 13.64 -24.43
CA GLU A 36 -1.70 14.45 -24.56
C GLU A 36 -1.97 14.87 -26.00
N ALA A 37 -0.94 15.16 -26.78
CA ALA A 37 -1.11 15.54 -28.20
C ALA A 37 -1.65 14.41 -29.09
N LYS A 38 -1.44 13.12 -28.73
CA LYS A 38 -1.85 11.98 -29.54
C LYS A 38 -2.92 11.07 -28.89
N ILE A 39 -3.24 11.30 -27.62
CA ILE A 39 -4.12 10.40 -26.85
C ILE A 39 -5.56 10.31 -27.43
N HIS A 40 -6.00 11.34 -28.17
CA HIS A 40 -7.29 11.33 -28.87
C HIS A 40 -7.45 10.19 -29.91
N GLN A 41 -6.33 9.54 -30.30
CA GLN A 41 -6.32 8.41 -31.23
C GLN A 41 -6.60 7.05 -30.57
N TYR A 42 -6.71 7.00 -29.23
CA TYR A 42 -6.81 5.77 -28.46
C TYR A 42 -8.14 5.65 -27.74
N ASP A 43 -8.64 4.41 -27.67
CA ASP A 43 -9.82 4.01 -26.93
C ASP A 43 -9.52 3.63 -25.48
N GLY A 44 -8.29 3.20 -25.19
CA GLY A 44 -7.85 2.77 -23.87
C GLY A 44 -6.44 3.21 -23.52
N VAL A 45 -6.18 3.37 -22.24
CA VAL A 45 -4.85 3.63 -21.67
C VAL A 45 -4.53 2.63 -20.59
N ILE A 46 -3.32 2.07 -20.64
CA ILE A 46 -2.76 1.25 -19.57
C ILE A 46 -1.61 2.03 -18.91
N ILE A 47 -1.74 2.29 -17.62
CA ILE A 47 -0.78 3.07 -16.85
C ILE A 47 -0.53 2.42 -15.48
N ARG A 48 0.63 2.67 -14.88
CA ARG A 48 0.92 2.33 -13.49
C ARG A 48 1.07 3.59 -12.64
N SER A 49 2.15 4.33 -12.78
CA SER A 49 2.43 5.51 -11.93
C SER A 49 3.25 6.61 -12.60
N ARG A 50 3.47 6.52 -13.91
CA ARG A 50 4.37 7.38 -14.65
C ARG A 50 4.08 8.87 -14.50
N PHE A 51 2.80 9.27 -14.58
CA PHE A 51 2.33 10.62 -14.36
C PHE A 51 0.86 10.65 -13.94
N THR A 52 0.39 11.83 -13.52
CA THR A 52 -1.01 12.01 -13.14
C THR A 52 -1.89 12.14 -14.39
N ILE A 53 -2.97 11.38 -14.44
CA ILE A 53 -4.08 11.53 -15.40
C ILE A 53 -5.07 12.51 -14.80
N ASP A 54 -4.83 13.77 -15.05
CA ASP A 54 -5.65 14.89 -14.58
C ASP A 54 -6.72 15.29 -15.62
N LYS A 55 -7.47 16.32 -15.28
CA LYS A 55 -8.50 16.89 -16.15
C LYS A 55 -7.97 17.24 -17.54
N GLN A 56 -6.77 17.84 -17.64
CA GLN A 56 -6.18 18.24 -18.92
C GLN A 56 -5.92 17.02 -19.81
N PHE A 57 -5.37 15.94 -19.25
CA PHE A 57 -5.16 14.69 -19.97
C PHE A 57 -6.49 14.10 -20.44
N ILE A 58 -7.50 14.05 -19.56
CA ILE A 58 -8.81 13.48 -19.86
C ILE A 58 -9.52 14.30 -20.98
N ASP A 59 -9.45 15.62 -20.94
CA ASP A 59 -10.04 16.48 -21.98
C ASP A 59 -9.33 16.32 -23.35
N ALA A 60 -8.05 16.00 -23.36
CA ALA A 60 -7.31 15.66 -24.59
C ALA A 60 -7.71 14.28 -25.16
N ALA A 61 -8.13 13.35 -24.30
CA ALA A 61 -8.42 11.95 -24.62
C ALA A 61 -9.87 11.74 -25.08
N LYS A 62 -10.28 12.41 -26.18
CA LYS A 62 -11.68 12.50 -26.65
C LYS A 62 -12.37 11.16 -26.93
N ASN A 63 -11.61 10.13 -27.29
CA ASN A 63 -12.14 8.82 -27.66
C ASN A 63 -11.95 7.77 -26.54
N LEU A 64 -11.40 8.18 -25.39
CA LEU A 64 -11.03 7.26 -24.32
C LEU A 64 -12.27 6.63 -23.67
N LYS A 65 -12.31 5.31 -23.63
CA LYS A 65 -13.38 4.51 -23.05
C LYS A 65 -12.96 3.90 -21.69
N PHE A 66 -11.66 3.65 -21.50
CA PHE A 66 -11.17 3.10 -20.25
C PHE A 66 -9.75 3.52 -19.92
N ILE A 67 -9.45 3.49 -18.62
CA ILE A 67 -8.11 3.60 -18.06
C ILE A 67 -7.85 2.36 -17.20
N GLY A 68 -6.90 1.52 -17.61
CA GLY A 68 -6.43 0.37 -16.84
C GLY A 68 -5.21 0.77 -15.99
N ARG A 69 -5.39 0.89 -14.69
CA ARG A 69 -4.29 1.15 -13.75
C ARG A 69 -3.75 -0.17 -13.20
N VAL A 70 -2.55 -0.56 -13.62
CA VAL A 70 -1.88 -1.81 -13.21
C VAL A 70 -1.34 -1.65 -11.77
N GLY A 71 -2.25 -1.76 -10.81
CA GLY A 71 -1.99 -1.62 -9.37
C GLY A 71 -3.29 -1.39 -8.59
N ALA A 72 -3.18 -1.28 -7.26
CA ALA A 72 -4.33 -1.26 -6.38
C ALA A 72 -5.03 0.11 -6.26
N GLY A 73 -4.26 1.19 -6.12
CA GLY A 73 -4.81 2.54 -5.93
C GLY A 73 -5.09 3.27 -7.24
N LEU A 74 -5.81 4.37 -7.19
CA LEU A 74 -6.14 5.23 -8.33
C LEU A 74 -5.73 6.69 -8.05
N GLU A 75 -4.84 6.93 -7.11
CA GLU A 75 -4.49 8.27 -6.61
C GLU A 75 -3.85 9.18 -7.68
N ASN A 76 -3.31 8.60 -8.74
CA ASN A 76 -2.76 9.34 -9.87
C ASN A 76 -3.78 9.62 -11.00
N ILE A 77 -5.07 9.36 -10.76
CA ILE A 77 -6.14 9.55 -11.75
C ILE A 77 -7.24 10.44 -11.13
N ASP A 78 -7.70 11.46 -11.85
CA ASP A 78 -8.90 12.19 -11.49
C ASP A 78 -10.14 11.32 -11.76
N CYS A 79 -10.44 10.44 -10.79
CA CYS A 79 -11.50 9.44 -10.91
C CYS A 79 -12.87 10.08 -11.15
N VAL A 80 -13.20 11.13 -10.40
CA VAL A 80 -14.50 11.81 -10.50
C VAL A 80 -14.68 12.40 -11.89
N TYR A 81 -13.64 13.06 -12.40
CA TYR A 81 -13.71 13.66 -13.73
C TYR A 81 -13.78 12.60 -14.84
N ALA A 82 -13.00 11.53 -14.72
CA ALA A 82 -13.02 10.42 -15.69
C ALA A 82 -14.39 9.72 -15.73
N GLU A 83 -14.98 9.42 -14.58
CA GLU A 83 -16.30 8.80 -14.47
C GLU A 83 -17.40 9.71 -15.03
N ASN A 84 -17.36 11.03 -14.78
CA ASN A 84 -18.27 12.01 -15.36
C ASN A 84 -18.17 12.12 -16.91
N LYS A 85 -17.03 11.73 -17.49
CA LYS A 85 -16.83 11.60 -18.93
C LYS A 85 -17.23 10.22 -19.47
N GLY A 86 -17.72 9.32 -18.62
CA GLY A 86 -18.11 7.96 -19.00
C GLY A 86 -16.92 7.02 -19.21
N ILE A 87 -15.73 7.37 -18.72
CA ILE A 87 -14.52 6.56 -18.83
C ILE A 87 -14.51 5.49 -17.73
N TYR A 88 -14.40 4.22 -18.12
CA TYR A 88 -14.30 3.11 -17.19
C TYR A 88 -12.92 3.05 -16.54
N LEU A 89 -12.88 2.96 -15.21
CA LEU A 89 -11.65 2.86 -14.43
C LEU A 89 -11.45 1.42 -13.95
N ALA A 90 -10.41 0.76 -14.43
CA ALA A 90 -9.99 -0.56 -13.96
C ALA A 90 -8.74 -0.45 -13.10
N SER A 91 -8.81 -0.92 -11.86
CA SER A 91 -7.65 -1.12 -10.98
C SER A 91 -7.55 -2.59 -10.56
N ALA A 92 -6.43 -3.00 -10.01
CA ALA A 92 -6.17 -4.41 -9.73
C ALA A 92 -5.79 -4.68 -8.24
N PRO A 93 -6.59 -4.26 -7.25
CA PRO A 93 -6.28 -4.52 -5.84
C PRO A 93 -6.28 -6.02 -5.49
N GLU A 94 -6.92 -6.85 -6.30
CA GLU A 94 -6.93 -8.31 -6.15
C GLU A 94 -5.57 -8.93 -6.49
N GLY A 95 -4.81 -8.31 -7.41
CA GLY A 95 -3.57 -8.86 -7.94
C GLY A 95 -2.42 -8.90 -6.94
N ASN A 96 -2.29 -7.91 -6.06
CA ASN A 96 -1.18 -7.81 -5.13
C ASN A 96 -1.55 -8.01 -3.64
N ARG A 97 -2.83 -8.26 -3.33
CA ARG A 97 -3.29 -8.42 -1.93
C ARG A 97 -2.53 -9.50 -1.16
N ASN A 98 -2.17 -10.60 -1.82
CA ASN A 98 -1.45 -11.69 -1.19
C ASN A 98 -0.04 -11.28 -0.79
N ALA A 99 0.68 -10.59 -1.68
CA ALA A 99 2.01 -10.05 -1.42
C ALA A 99 1.99 -9.07 -0.24
N VAL A 100 1.03 -8.13 -0.21
CA VAL A 100 0.88 -7.18 0.91
C VAL A 100 0.62 -7.91 2.23
N GLY A 101 -0.23 -8.95 2.23
CA GLY A 101 -0.51 -9.74 3.43
C GLY A 101 0.73 -10.47 3.95
N GLU A 102 1.55 -11.04 3.06
CA GLU A 102 2.80 -11.71 3.41
C GLU A 102 3.85 -10.72 3.91
N HIS A 103 3.99 -9.58 3.25
CA HIS A 103 4.92 -8.54 3.66
C HIS A 103 4.59 -7.97 5.04
N SER A 104 3.30 -7.68 5.30
CA SER A 104 2.83 -7.21 6.62
C SER A 104 3.14 -8.22 7.73
N LEU A 105 2.93 -9.52 7.47
CA LEU A 105 3.28 -10.57 8.41
C LEU A 105 4.81 -10.66 8.60
N GLY A 106 5.57 -10.58 7.53
CA GLY A 106 7.04 -10.57 7.58
C GLY A 106 7.58 -9.43 8.43
N MET A 107 7.06 -8.20 8.25
CA MET A 107 7.40 -7.05 9.08
C MET A 107 7.07 -7.28 10.56
N LEU A 108 5.87 -7.79 10.85
CA LEU A 108 5.43 -8.04 12.23
C LEU A 108 6.33 -9.06 12.93
N LEU A 109 6.60 -10.20 12.29
CA LEU A 109 7.48 -11.23 12.83
C LEU A 109 8.92 -10.75 12.96
N SER A 110 9.39 -9.94 12.03
CA SER A 110 10.74 -9.36 12.06
C SER A 110 10.90 -8.38 13.23
N LEU A 111 9.89 -7.56 13.50
CA LEU A 111 9.86 -6.68 14.68
C LEU A 111 9.84 -7.47 15.98
N PHE A 112 8.96 -8.46 16.09
CA PHE A 112 8.78 -9.28 17.30
C PHE A 112 10.06 -10.05 17.66
N ASN A 113 10.72 -10.61 16.64
CA ASN A 113 11.96 -11.38 16.82
C ASN A 113 13.23 -10.55 16.65
N LYS A 114 13.13 -9.24 16.44
CA LYS A 114 14.25 -8.30 16.24
C LYS A 114 15.24 -8.76 15.15
N LEU A 115 14.73 -9.41 14.06
CA LEU A 115 15.58 -10.09 13.09
C LEU A 115 16.59 -9.15 12.44
N ASN A 116 16.15 -7.95 12.03
CA ASN A 116 17.03 -6.98 11.35
C ASN A 116 18.15 -6.48 12.28
N LYS A 117 17.83 -6.23 13.56
CA LYS A 117 18.80 -5.82 14.56
C LYS A 117 19.81 -6.94 14.83
N ALA A 118 19.32 -8.14 15.09
CA ALA A 118 20.15 -9.30 15.40
C ALA A 118 21.10 -9.66 14.25
N ASP A 119 20.59 -9.67 13.00
CA ASP A 119 21.43 -9.91 11.81
C ASP A 119 22.53 -8.85 11.67
N LYS A 120 22.19 -7.57 11.83
CA LYS A 120 23.16 -6.47 11.78
C LYS A 120 24.25 -6.63 12.85
N GLU A 121 23.86 -6.87 14.09
CA GLU A 121 24.82 -7.04 15.20
C GLU A 121 25.77 -8.22 14.97
N VAL A 122 25.26 -9.37 14.52
CA VAL A 122 26.11 -10.55 14.24
C VAL A 122 27.10 -10.25 13.11
N ARG A 123 26.69 -9.57 12.04
CA ARG A 123 27.59 -9.14 10.94
C ARG A 123 28.65 -8.15 11.40
N GLU A 124 28.35 -7.34 12.44
CA GLU A 124 29.30 -6.43 13.12
C GLU A 124 30.16 -7.13 14.18
N GLY A 125 30.09 -8.46 14.32
CA GLY A 125 30.85 -9.24 15.29
C GLY A 125 30.31 -9.21 16.71
N LYS A 126 29.07 -8.78 16.91
CA LYS A 126 28.42 -8.72 18.23
C LYS A 126 27.52 -9.95 18.42
N TRP A 127 27.67 -10.65 19.55
CA TRP A 127 26.88 -11.84 19.90
C TRP A 127 26.05 -11.59 21.18
N GLN A 128 24.88 -10.92 20.98
CA GLN A 128 24.09 -10.34 22.10
C GLN A 128 22.73 -11.06 22.23
N ARG A 129 22.70 -12.23 22.90
CA ARG A 129 21.49 -13.04 23.02
C ARG A 129 20.36 -12.33 23.79
N GLU A 130 20.66 -11.78 24.99
CA GLU A 130 19.64 -11.16 25.85
C GLU A 130 19.05 -9.88 25.22
N ALA A 131 19.87 -9.04 24.62
CA ALA A 131 19.43 -7.82 23.94
C ALA A 131 18.52 -8.10 22.74
N ASN A 132 18.67 -9.28 22.13
CA ASN A 132 17.89 -9.74 20.99
C ASN A 132 16.77 -10.75 21.34
N ARG A 133 16.46 -10.91 22.64
CA ARG A 133 15.29 -11.70 23.03
C ARG A 133 14.03 -11.10 22.43
N GLY A 134 13.30 -11.91 21.64
CA GLY A 134 12.04 -11.56 20.99
C GLY A 134 10.83 -11.77 21.91
N ILE A 135 9.67 -11.56 21.33
CA ILE A 135 8.35 -11.89 21.89
C ILE A 135 7.59 -12.78 20.90
N GLU A 136 6.69 -13.59 21.40
CA GLU A 136 5.86 -14.45 20.57
C GLU A 136 4.57 -13.73 20.14
N LEU A 137 4.09 -14.05 18.95
CA LEU A 137 2.79 -13.57 18.47
C LEU A 137 1.62 -14.34 19.12
N ASP A 138 1.89 -15.52 19.64
CA ASP A 138 0.93 -16.35 20.34
C ASP A 138 0.18 -15.61 21.45
N GLY A 139 -1.14 -15.78 21.51
CA GLY A 139 -2.01 -15.15 22.50
C GLY A 139 -2.18 -13.63 22.33
N LYS A 140 -1.68 -13.01 21.26
CA LYS A 140 -1.87 -11.58 20.99
C LYS A 140 -3.18 -11.29 20.26
N THR A 141 -3.66 -10.08 20.41
CA THR A 141 -4.78 -9.55 19.62
C THR A 141 -4.24 -8.66 18.51
N VAL A 142 -4.43 -9.10 17.26
CA VAL A 142 -4.04 -8.33 16.06
C VAL A 142 -5.23 -7.55 15.55
N GLY A 143 -5.10 -6.22 15.51
CA GLY A 143 -6.10 -5.31 15.00
C GLY A 143 -5.80 -4.87 13.57
N ILE A 144 -6.81 -4.91 12.71
CA ILE A 144 -6.75 -4.52 11.30
C ILE A 144 -7.68 -3.33 11.07
N ILE A 145 -7.14 -2.19 10.65
CA ILE A 145 -7.93 -1.02 10.25
C ILE A 145 -8.05 -1.00 8.72
N GLY A 146 -9.28 -1.10 8.20
CA GLY A 146 -9.57 -1.29 6.79
C GLY A 146 -9.61 -2.76 6.40
N TYR A 147 -10.80 -3.36 6.38
CA TYR A 147 -10.99 -4.80 6.13
C TYR A 147 -11.46 -5.08 4.68
N GLY A 148 -10.76 -4.42 3.72
CA GLY A 148 -10.90 -4.65 2.28
C GLY A 148 -9.98 -5.77 1.77
N ASN A 149 -9.54 -5.65 0.50
CA ASN A 149 -8.69 -6.65 -0.15
C ASN A 149 -7.41 -6.97 0.64
N MET A 150 -6.70 -5.95 1.13
CA MET A 150 -5.41 -6.10 1.82
C MET A 150 -5.61 -6.61 3.25
N GLY A 151 -6.56 -6.00 4.01
CA GLY A 151 -6.84 -6.41 5.38
C GLY A 151 -7.31 -7.86 5.47
N LYS A 152 -8.19 -8.30 4.55
CA LYS A 152 -8.62 -9.71 4.46
C LYS A 152 -7.47 -10.66 4.11
N ALA A 153 -6.57 -10.24 3.22
CA ALA A 153 -5.41 -11.04 2.86
C ALA A 153 -4.44 -11.19 4.05
N PHE A 154 -4.19 -10.12 4.81
CA PHE A 154 -3.38 -10.19 6.02
C PHE A 154 -4.03 -11.06 7.11
N ALA A 155 -5.31 -10.87 7.40
CA ALA A 155 -6.05 -11.73 8.35
C ALA A 155 -5.96 -13.22 7.99
N LYS A 156 -6.08 -13.54 6.70
CA LYS A 156 -5.91 -14.92 6.23
C LYS A 156 -4.51 -15.48 6.51
N LYS A 157 -3.44 -14.67 6.46
CA LYS A 157 -2.08 -15.12 6.80
C LYS A 157 -1.91 -15.38 8.29
N LEU A 158 -2.67 -14.71 9.13
CA LEU A 158 -2.66 -14.91 10.58
C LEU A 158 -3.36 -16.20 11.03
N SER A 159 -4.14 -16.88 10.16
CA SER A 159 -4.91 -18.07 10.52
C SER A 159 -4.06 -19.27 10.98
N GLY A 160 -2.75 -19.25 10.73
CA GLY A 160 -1.80 -20.26 11.22
C GLY A 160 -1.21 -19.96 12.60
N PHE A 161 -1.58 -18.84 13.21
CA PHE A 161 -1.12 -18.42 14.53
C PHE A 161 -2.26 -18.49 15.55
N ASN A 162 -1.95 -18.75 16.80
CA ASN A 162 -2.90 -18.69 17.90
C ASN A 162 -3.10 -17.24 18.35
N VAL A 163 -3.86 -16.46 17.57
CA VAL A 163 -4.11 -15.04 17.78
C VAL A 163 -5.61 -14.72 17.63
N ASP A 164 -6.06 -13.72 18.38
CA ASP A 164 -7.34 -13.07 18.10
C ASP A 164 -7.15 -12.02 17.01
N VAL A 165 -7.97 -12.04 15.96
CA VAL A 165 -7.94 -11.02 14.92
C VAL A 165 -9.22 -10.18 14.97
N LEU A 166 -9.06 -8.88 15.24
CA LEU A 166 -10.14 -7.90 15.23
C LEU A 166 -9.99 -7.00 14.01
N CYS A 167 -11.10 -6.58 13.40
CA CYS A 167 -11.08 -5.57 12.36
C CYS A 167 -12.00 -4.40 12.68
N TYR A 168 -11.57 -3.20 12.26
CA TYR A 168 -12.38 -1.99 12.24
C TYR A 168 -12.45 -1.46 10.81
N ASP A 169 -13.66 -1.14 10.37
CA ASP A 169 -13.94 -0.57 9.06
C ASP A 169 -15.14 0.39 9.17
N ILE A 170 -15.20 1.39 8.28
CA ILE A 170 -16.35 2.29 8.17
C ILE A 170 -17.57 1.61 7.55
N LYS A 171 -17.35 0.49 6.81
CA LYS A 171 -18.43 -0.33 6.29
C LYS A 171 -18.82 -1.36 7.33
N GLU A 172 -20.12 -1.55 7.49
CA GLU A 172 -20.66 -2.56 8.38
C GLU A 172 -20.59 -3.97 7.74
N HIS A 173 -20.61 -4.98 8.58
CA HIS A 173 -20.68 -6.40 8.19
C HIS A 173 -19.56 -6.87 7.26
N VAL A 174 -18.34 -6.31 7.40
CA VAL A 174 -17.18 -6.72 6.60
C VAL A 174 -16.41 -7.89 7.21
N GLY A 175 -16.58 -8.16 8.52
CA GLY A 175 -15.93 -9.25 9.23
C GLY A 175 -16.25 -10.63 8.63
N ASP A 176 -15.35 -11.58 8.82
CA ASP A 176 -15.50 -12.95 8.32
C ASP A 176 -14.85 -13.97 9.29
N LYS A 177 -14.67 -15.20 8.84
CA LYS A 177 -14.06 -16.26 9.66
C LYS A 177 -12.62 -15.98 10.11
N ASN A 178 -11.93 -15.01 9.48
CA ASN A 178 -10.54 -14.70 9.80
C ASN A 178 -10.39 -13.46 10.69
N ALA A 179 -11.43 -12.61 10.82
CA ALA A 179 -11.41 -11.46 11.71
C ALA A 179 -12.82 -11.05 12.14
N LYS A 180 -12.97 -10.79 13.44
CA LYS A 180 -14.20 -10.27 14.03
C LYS A 180 -14.23 -8.76 13.89
N GLN A 181 -15.30 -8.22 13.27
CA GLN A 181 -15.51 -6.76 13.24
C GLN A 181 -15.96 -6.26 14.60
N VAL A 182 -15.36 -5.16 15.06
CA VAL A 182 -15.67 -4.51 16.32
C VAL A 182 -15.76 -3.00 16.16
N LEU A 183 -16.37 -2.32 17.12
CA LEU A 183 -16.36 -0.85 17.19
C LEU A 183 -14.95 -0.34 17.52
N LEU A 184 -14.63 0.89 17.11
CA LEU A 184 -13.32 1.49 17.32
C LEU A 184 -12.91 1.50 18.82
N LYS A 185 -13.85 1.75 19.73
CA LYS A 185 -13.59 1.74 21.17
C LYS A 185 -13.11 0.36 21.64
N GLU A 186 -13.81 -0.73 21.28
CA GLU A 186 -13.42 -2.10 21.64
C GLU A 186 -12.07 -2.46 21.00
N PHE A 187 -11.85 -2.04 19.75
CA PHE A 187 -10.58 -2.21 19.04
C PHE A 187 -9.42 -1.57 19.84
N GLN A 188 -9.54 -0.30 20.23
CA GLN A 188 -8.53 0.44 20.98
C GLN A 188 -8.27 -0.10 22.40
N GLU A 189 -9.25 -0.79 22.97
CA GLU A 189 -9.11 -1.41 24.31
C GLU A 189 -8.33 -2.73 24.26
N LYS A 190 -8.44 -3.51 23.18
CA LYS A 190 -7.99 -4.92 23.16
C LYS A 190 -6.71 -5.19 22.41
N VAL A 191 -6.41 -4.46 21.33
CA VAL A 191 -5.35 -4.83 20.40
C VAL A 191 -3.94 -4.63 20.97
N ASP A 192 -3.06 -5.55 20.61
CA ASP A 192 -1.61 -5.51 20.87
C ASP A 192 -0.82 -5.11 19.63
N VAL A 193 -1.41 -5.33 18.44
CA VAL A 193 -0.85 -4.96 17.14
C VAL A 193 -1.90 -4.20 16.35
N VAL A 194 -1.51 -3.11 15.69
CA VAL A 194 -2.36 -2.36 14.76
C VAL A 194 -1.75 -2.42 13.37
N SER A 195 -2.48 -2.94 12.39
CA SER A 195 -2.08 -2.95 10.99
C SER A 195 -3.06 -2.15 10.14
N LEU A 196 -2.53 -1.19 9.37
CA LEU A 196 -3.30 -0.25 8.57
C LEU A 196 -3.40 -0.73 7.11
N HIS A 197 -4.64 -0.83 6.59
CA HIS A 197 -4.95 -1.30 5.24
C HIS A 197 -6.02 -0.45 4.55
N THR A 198 -6.05 0.85 4.86
CA THR A 198 -7.03 1.80 4.31
C THR A 198 -6.55 2.45 3.01
N PRO A 199 -7.44 2.83 2.08
CA PRO A 199 -7.09 3.70 0.96
C PRO A 199 -6.77 5.11 1.44
N GLN A 200 -6.14 5.93 0.60
CA GLN A 200 -5.97 7.35 0.86
C GLN A 200 -7.27 8.10 0.48
N THR A 201 -7.91 8.66 1.48
CA THR A 201 -9.14 9.47 1.34
C THR A 201 -9.07 10.66 2.29
N PRO A 202 -9.95 11.67 2.20
CA PRO A 202 -10.03 12.72 3.19
C PRO A 202 -10.25 12.22 4.63
N LEU A 203 -10.94 11.08 4.80
CA LEU A 203 -11.20 10.47 6.12
C LEU A 203 -9.96 9.77 6.70
N THR A 204 -9.05 9.31 5.86
CA THR A 204 -7.87 8.54 6.30
C THR A 204 -6.60 9.37 6.32
N GLN A 205 -6.63 10.58 5.78
CA GLN A 205 -5.50 11.50 5.83
C GLN A 205 -5.29 11.96 7.29
N ASN A 206 -4.05 11.82 7.78
CA ASN A 206 -3.65 12.13 9.15
C ASN A 206 -4.49 11.41 10.22
N MET A 207 -5.11 10.28 9.88
CA MET A 207 -5.98 9.52 10.81
C MET A 207 -5.22 9.01 12.03
N ILE A 208 -3.96 8.63 11.86
CA ILE A 208 -3.10 8.15 12.94
C ILE A 208 -2.31 9.34 13.47
N ASP A 209 -2.93 10.12 14.33
CA ASP A 209 -2.39 11.26 15.03
C ASP A 209 -2.18 10.97 16.54
N ALA A 210 -1.68 11.94 17.30
CA ALA A 210 -1.45 11.83 18.75
C ALA A 210 -2.72 11.45 19.51
N SER A 211 -3.87 11.98 19.13
CA SER A 211 -5.14 11.73 19.82
C SER A 211 -5.61 10.30 19.60
N PHE A 212 -5.53 9.82 18.37
CA PHE A 212 -5.84 8.44 17.99
C PHE A 212 -4.92 7.45 18.71
N ILE A 213 -3.60 7.69 18.71
CA ILE A 213 -2.62 6.84 19.38
C ILE A 213 -2.87 6.80 20.90
N LYS A 214 -3.17 7.95 21.52
CA LYS A 214 -3.45 8.06 22.96
C LYS A 214 -4.67 7.27 23.39
N ALA A 215 -5.67 7.13 22.52
CA ALA A 215 -6.92 6.43 22.82
C ALA A 215 -6.75 4.92 23.10
N PHE A 216 -5.68 4.31 22.61
CA PHE A 216 -5.40 2.89 22.90
C PHE A 216 -5.10 2.69 24.40
N LYS A 217 -5.65 1.63 25.00
CA LYS A 217 -5.44 1.33 26.42
C LYS A 217 -4.07 0.77 26.72
N LYS A 218 -3.53 -0.05 25.82
CA LYS A 218 -2.23 -0.72 25.93
C LYS A 218 -1.19 -0.07 25.02
N PRO A 219 0.11 -0.18 25.29
CA PRO A 219 1.14 -0.04 24.26
C PRO A 219 0.91 -1.09 23.15
N PHE A 220 1.23 -0.74 21.90
CA PHE A 220 0.99 -1.60 20.77
C PHE A 220 2.10 -1.52 19.70
N TRP A 221 2.13 -2.50 18.82
CA TRP A 221 2.98 -2.53 17.63
C TRP A 221 2.22 -1.99 16.44
N PHE A 222 2.89 -1.27 15.55
CA PHE A 222 2.24 -0.61 14.44
C PHE A 222 2.81 -1.05 13.08
N ILE A 223 1.93 -1.42 12.13
CA ILE A 223 2.29 -1.79 10.76
C ILE A 223 1.53 -0.89 9.79
N ASN A 224 2.26 -0.23 8.88
CA ASN A 224 1.66 0.54 7.80
C ASN A 224 2.20 0.11 6.44
N THR A 225 1.41 -0.68 5.72
CA THR A 225 1.60 -1.06 4.32
C THR A 225 0.51 -0.47 3.43
N ALA A 226 -0.19 0.58 3.92
CA ALA A 226 -1.32 1.21 3.24
C ALA A 226 -0.90 2.50 2.53
N ARG A 227 -0.94 3.64 3.24
CA ARG A 227 -0.54 4.95 2.71
C ARG A 227 0.19 5.75 3.79
N GLY A 228 1.27 6.42 3.40
CA GLY A 228 2.10 7.20 4.31
C GLY A 228 1.35 8.39 4.91
N LYS A 229 0.59 9.11 4.10
CA LYS A 229 -0.21 10.28 4.53
C LYS A 229 -1.35 9.97 5.50
N SER A 230 -1.61 8.71 5.80
CA SER A 230 -2.55 8.34 6.85
C SER A 230 -1.97 8.49 8.26
N VAL A 231 -0.67 8.71 8.39
CA VAL A 231 0.05 8.81 9.66
C VAL A 231 0.71 10.18 9.78
N VAL A 232 0.54 10.84 10.90
CA VAL A 232 1.31 12.03 11.28
C VAL A 232 2.64 11.52 11.84
N THR A 233 3.72 11.67 11.08
CA THR A 233 5.01 11.03 11.41
C THR A 233 5.62 11.56 12.68
N ASP A 234 5.45 12.86 13.01
CA ASP A 234 5.94 13.43 14.26
C ASP A 234 5.25 12.82 15.50
N ASP A 235 3.95 12.54 15.41
CA ASP A 235 3.17 11.90 16.46
C ASP A 235 3.54 10.43 16.63
N LEU A 236 3.77 9.72 15.53
CA LEU A 236 4.31 8.35 15.54
C LEU A 236 5.67 8.30 16.25
N VAL A 237 6.59 9.21 15.93
CA VAL A 237 7.91 9.27 16.54
C VAL A 237 7.81 9.61 18.04
N SER A 238 6.93 10.51 18.42
CA SER A 238 6.65 10.84 19.82
C SER A 238 6.13 9.62 20.60
N ALA A 239 5.26 8.83 19.97
CA ALA A 239 4.72 7.60 20.53
C ALA A 239 5.78 6.48 20.64
N LEU A 240 6.69 6.36 19.68
CA LEU A 240 7.83 5.45 19.75
C LEU A 240 8.77 5.81 20.89
N LYS A 241 9.10 7.10 21.05
CA LYS A 241 9.96 7.59 22.12
C LYS A 241 9.37 7.37 23.51
N SER A 242 8.05 7.52 23.66
CA SER A 242 7.36 7.31 24.93
C SER A 242 7.06 5.84 25.24
N GLY A 243 7.30 4.92 24.29
CA GLY A 243 6.96 3.50 24.43
C GLY A 243 5.46 3.22 24.28
N LYS A 244 4.64 4.18 23.85
CA LYS A 244 3.22 3.94 23.52
C LYS A 244 3.09 3.08 22.27
N ILE A 245 3.97 3.30 21.28
CA ILE A 245 4.19 2.38 20.17
C ILE A 245 5.52 1.67 20.44
N LEU A 246 5.45 0.35 20.56
CA LEU A 246 6.57 -0.51 20.94
C LEU A 246 7.58 -0.71 19.80
N GLY A 247 7.10 -0.59 18.58
CA GLY A 247 7.87 -0.63 17.34
C GLY A 247 6.97 -0.49 16.14
N ALA A 248 7.54 -0.13 14.99
CA ALA A 248 6.79 0.14 13.77
C ALA A 248 7.41 -0.51 12.54
N GLY A 249 6.57 -1.13 11.69
CA GLY A 249 6.90 -1.57 10.34
C GLY A 249 6.24 -0.64 9.32
N LEU A 250 7.03 0.08 8.53
CA LEU A 250 6.56 1.11 7.62
C LEU A 250 7.06 0.82 6.21
N ASP A 251 6.16 0.37 5.34
CA ASP A 251 6.43 0.23 3.92
C ASP A 251 6.18 1.54 3.15
N VAL A 252 5.44 2.45 3.79
CA VAL A 252 5.02 3.74 3.25
C VAL A 252 5.30 4.86 4.25
N LEU A 253 5.64 6.05 3.74
CA LEU A 253 5.98 7.21 4.55
C LEU A 253 5.19 8.45 4.11
N GLU A 254 4.88 9.35 5.07
CA GLU A 254 4.19 10.61 4.81
C GLU A 254 4.88 11.47 3.73
N TYR A 255 6.21 11.37 3.66
CA TYR A 255 7.08 12.18 2.80
C TYR A 255 7.19 11.68 1.36
N GLU A 256 6.55 10.55 1.03
CA GLU A 256 6.56 10.01 -0.31
C GLU A 256 5.95 10.99 -1.32
N LYS A 257 6.67 11.22 -2.41
CA LYS A 257 6.16 11.88 -3.61
C LYS A 257 5.78 10.82 -4.64
N ALA A 258 5.18 11.24 -5.75
CA ALA A 258 4.79 10.34 -6.84
C ALA A 258 5.96 9.52 -7.44
N SER A 259 7.22 9.99 -7.28
CA SER A 259 8.42 9.20 -7.54
C SER A 259 9.09 8.87 -6.20
N PHE A 260 8.98 7.64 -5.76
CA PHE A 260 9.53 7.12 -4.49
C PHE A 260 11.07 7.18 -4.42
N GLU A 261 11.74 7.39 -5.53
CA GLU A 261 13.19 7.30 -5.71
C GLU A 261 13.97 8.51 -5.16
N ASN A 262 13.30 9.60 -4.79
CA ASN A 262 13.96 10.88 -4.46
C ASN A 262 13.95 11.23 -2.97
N LEU A 263 13.61 10.30 -2.07
CA LEU A 263 13.53 10.59 -0.63
C LEU A 263 14.92 10.91 -0.04
N PHE A 264 15.97 10.26 -0.56
CA PHE A 264 17.36 10.42 -0.12
C PHE A 264 18.19 11.44 -0.92
N ASN A 265 17.63 12.02 -1.99
CA ASN A 265 18.32 13.06 -2.78
C ASN A 265 18.26 14.45 -2.13
N ARG A 266 17.78 14.56 -0.89
CA ARG A 266 17.81 15.78 -0.08
C ARG A 266 19.10 15.84 0.72
N SER A 267 19.62 17.03 0.92
CA SER A 267 20.70 17.23 1.90
C SER A 267 20.23 16.80 3.30
N ASP A 268 21.16 16.36 4.14
CA ASP A 268 20.82 15.99 5.53
C ASP A 268 20.08 17.11 6.27
N GLU A 269 20.33 18.38 5.94
CA GLU A 269 19.68 19.54 6.55
C GLU A 269 18.19 19.66 6.18
N GLU A 270 17.81 19.23 4.98
CA GLU A 270 16.42 19.29 4.48
C GLU A 270 15.53 18.08 4.92
N MET A 271 16.14 17.08 5.56
CA MET A 271 15.42 15.89 5.97
C MET A 271 14.64 16.16 7.27
N PRO A 272 13.30 15.84 7.31
CA PRO A 272 12.49 16.01 8.51
C PRO A 272 13.08 15.29 9.73
N LEU A 273 13.05 15.92 10.90
CA LEU A 273 13.62 15.37 12.14
C LEU A 273 13.00 14.02 12.51
N ALA A 274 11.70 13.87 12.30
CA ALA A 274 11.01 12.60 12.52
C ALA A 274 11.56 11.49 11.62
N PHE A 275 11.84 11.79 10.35
CA PHE A 275 12.41 10.79 9.44
C PHE A 275 13.86 10.43 9.83
N LYS A 276 14.67 11.42 10.26
CA LYS A 276 16.02 11.16 10.81
C LYS A 276 15.99 10.22 12.02
N TYR A 277 14.95 10.33 12.86
CA TYR A 277 14.75 9.41 13.99
C TYR A 277 14.40 8.01 13.48
N LEU A 278 13.43 7.87 12.57
CA LEU A 278 12.99 6.57 12.06
C LEU A 278 14.13 5.76 11.43
N ILE A 279 15.02 6.41 10.67
CA ILE A 279 16.18 5.74 10.04
C ILE A 279 17.14 5.13 11.08
N LYS A 280 17.23 5.70 12.28
CA LYS A 280 18.17 5.30 13.33
C LYS A 280 17.53 4.39 14.39
N ALA A 281 16.20 4.32 14.43
CA ALA A 281 15.46 3.60 15.46
C ALA A 281 15.57 2.08 15.25
N GLU A 282 16.08 1.34 16.24
CA GLU A 282 16.24 -0.12 16.18
C GLU A 282 14.94 -0.90 16.20
N ASN A 283 13.86 -0.29 16.71
CA ASN A 283 12.51 -0.85 16.77
C ASN A 283 11.62 -0.40 15.59
N VAL A 284 12.25 0.04 14.49
CA VAL A 284 11.55 0.43 13.26
C VAL A 284 12.11 -0.35 12.08
N ILE A 285 11.22 -0.87 11.23
CA ILE A 285 11.55 -1.47 9.93
C ILE A 285 11.00 -0.57 8.85
N LEU A 286 11.86 -0.18 7.90
CA LEU A 286 11.49 0.63 6.74
C LEU A 286 11.69 -0.19 5.47
N THR A 287 10.70 -0.17 4.57
CA THR A 287 10.81 -0.72 3.22
C THR A 287 10.31 0.29 2.19
N PRO A 288 10.84 0.29 0.94
CA PRO A 288 10.62 1.37 -0.01
C PRO A 288 9.34 1.16 -0.85
N HIS A 289 8.17 1.04 -0.20
CA HIS A 289 6.86 0.85 -0.81
C HIS A 289 6.79 -0.37 -1.74
N VAL A 290 7.25 -1.51 -1.23
CA VAL A 290 7.38 -2.77 -1.98
C VAL A 290 6.49 -3.90 -1.48
N ALA A 291 5.63 -3.67 -0.49
CA ALA A 291 4.77 -4.70 0.09
C ALA A 291 3.94 -5.45 -0.98
N GLY A 292 3.48 -4.73 -1.99
CA GLY A 292 2.74 -5.31 -3.12
C GLY A 292 3.60 -5.70 -4.33
N TRP A 293 4.93 -5.70 -4.22
CA TRP A 293 5.87 -5.78 -5.33
C TRP A 293 6.61 -7.13 -5.36
N THR A 294 5.93 -8.18 -5.84
CA THR A 294 6.53 -9.51 -6.03
C THR A 294 6.48 -9.92 -7.51
N ILE A 295 7.22 -10.95 -7.87
CA ILE A 295 7.23 -11.52 -9.22
C ILE A 295 5.79 -11.91 -9.59
N GLU A 296 5.11 -12.64 -8.70
CA GLU A 296 3.75 -13.14 -8.91
C GLU A 296 2.71 -12.02 -8.92
N SER A 297 2.92 -10.96 -8.13
CA SER A 297 1.97 -9.83 -8.12
C SER A 297 2.01 -9.06 -9.44
N LYS A 298 3.16 -8.95 -10.10
CA LYS A 298 3.30 -8.29 -11.40
C LYS A 298 2.42 -8.97 -12.47
N GLU A 299 2.44 -10.29 -12.50
CA GLU A 299 1.58 -11.08 -13.39
C GLU A 299 0.10 -10.95 -13.03
N LYS A 300 -0.25 -11.15 -11.75
CA LYS A 300 -1.64 -11.08 -11.27
C LYS A 300 -2.28 -9.71 -11.43
N LEU A 301 -1.52 -8.63 -11.27
CA LEU A 301 -1.99 -7.27 -11.52
C LEU A 301 -2.35 -7.09 -13.00
N ALA A 302 -1.49 -7.55 -13.91
CA ALA A 302 -1.74 -7.49 -15.34
C ALA A 302 -2.95 -8.35 -15.73
N GLN A 303 -3.04 -9.59 -15.23
CA GLN A 303 -4.18 -10.47 -15.48
C GLN A 303 -5.50 -9.86 -15.01
N THR A 304 -5.53 -9.30 -13.79
CA THR A 304 -6.74 -8.64 -13.26
C THR A 304 -7.23 -7.49 -14.15
N ILE A 305 -6.31 -6.70 -14.72
CA ILE A 305 -6.68 -5.62 -15.65
C ILE A 305 -7.25 -6.20 -16.94
N VAL A 306 -6.64 -7.24 -17.50
CA VAL A 306 -7.16 -7.92 -18.71
C VAL A 306 -8.56 -8.48 -18.46
N ASP A 307 -8.76 -9.18 -17.34
CA ASP A 307 -10.06 -9.77 -16.99
C ASP A 307 -11.15 -8.70 -16.89
N LYS A 308 -10.89 -7.57 -16.24
CA LYS A 308 -11.84 -6.45 -16.10
C LYS A 308 -12.15 -5.76 -17.43
N ILE A 309 -11.14 -5.60 -18.30
CA ILE A 309 -11.33 -5.04 -19.64
C ILE A 309 -12.15 -6.01 -20.51
N LYS A 310 -11.82 -7.30 -20.46
CA LYS A 310 -12.55 -8.35 -21.17
C LYS A 310 -14.02 -8.39 -20.74
N GLU A 311 -14.30 -8.42 -19.44
CA GLU A 311 -15.66 -8.43 -18.90
C GLU A 311 -16.49 -7.22 -19.36
N LYS A 312 -15.85 -6.05 -19.50
CA LYS A 312 -16.54 -4.80 -19.81
C LYS A 312 -16.72 -4.54 -21.30
N PHE A 313 -15.80 -5.01 -22.16
CA PHE A 313 -15.71 -4.59 -23.56
C PHE A 313 -15.71 -5.73 -24.60
N CYS A 314 -15.69 -6.99 -24.16
CA CYS A 314 -15.81 -8.20 -25.01
C CYS A 314 -17.01 -9.03 -24.60
#